data_0370a626a49936c2dc719b177da99097
#
_entry.id   0370a626a49936c2dc719b177da99097
#
_cell.length_a   1.000
_cell.length_b   1.000
_cell.length_c   1.000
_cell.angle_alpha   90.00
_cell.angle_beta   90.00
_cell.angle_gamma   90.00
#
_symmetry.space_group_name_H-M   'P 1'
#
loop_
_entity.id
_entity.type
_entity.pdbx_description
1 polymer ?
#
loop_
_entity_poly.entity_id
_entity_poly.type
_entity_poly.pdbx_seq_one_letter_code
_entity_poly.pdbx_strand_id
1 'polypeptide(L)'
;MSIAHASRFTEGPITPTLLRFALPLLATNFLHSLAGTWGAVWVGQTQGANALTAVATASVILYMMMGAAMGIGTAAGVAIGQSLGAGDVPAVKRVVGSALVFVMLFSVVVAVAGWLLTPALVGWIGTPAPARNFTIIHLRWTCASMPSIFTYLVMTMMMRGTGDSKTPFKFTLLWIALSLLLGPLLITGSLGLPRLGIAGLGVGNLLANVAALGALVVFVYTQRLPIALHGEDLRHLRPDPALLSLLVRRGLPMALETVVVQGSYFTLLSMVNGYGAATAAAYSGAAQLWVFVQMPSNALAMSMSAMAAMNIGAGHWPRVEKIALRGCTMSFLIACAATASVYALGDLPLRLFIPAGGAVLDQAWRINLIALWGWIGLSASMGLFAIMRANGAMLAPMLIFGLTMWVFRVPFALLLRPLLGQDAIWWSFPFGSITSALLALAYYRWGRWRERS
;
A
#
# COMPACT_ATOMS: atom_id res chain seq x y z
N MET A 1 -9.46 -19.06 19.42
CA MET A 1 -8.22 -18.82 18.64
C MET A 1 -7.57 -17.44 18.87
N SER A 2 -8.28 -16.46 19.41
CA SER A 2 -7.85 -15.05 19.50
C SER A 2 -6.89 -14.71 20.66
N ILE A 3 -7.09 -15.24 21.85
CA ILE A 3 -6.26 -14.94 23.04
C ILE A 3 -4.83 -15.49 22.88
N ALA A 4 -4.68 -16.67 22.27
CA ALA A 4 -3.38 -17.29 22.00
C ALA A 4 -2.53 -16.52 20.95
N HIS A 5 -3.14 -15.74 20.05
CA HIS A 5 -2.41 -14.88 19.13
C HIS A 5 -1.96 -13.59 19.81
N ALA A 6 -2.81 -12.99 20.64
CA ALA A 6 -2.47 -11.78 21.39
C ALA A 6 -1.28 -12.04 22.35
N SER A 7 -1.26 -13.19 23.06
CA SER A 7 -0.17 -13.54 23.96
C SER A 7 1.18 -13.70 23.25
N ARG A 8 1.19 -14.24 22.02
CA ARG A 8 2.42 -14.31 21.21
C ARG A 8 3.01 -12.95 20.87
N PHE A 9 2.15 -11.94 20.64
CA PHE A 9 2.60 -10.58 20.33
C PHE A 9 3.09 -9.84 21.56
N THR A 10 2.49 -10.10 22.73
CA THR A 10 2.82 -9.41 23.98
C THR A 10 3.92 -10.12 24.79
N GLU A 11 4.09 -11.44 24.68
CA GLU A 11 5.00 -12.25 25.53
C GLU A 11 6.06 -13.01 24.71
N GLY A 12 5.75 -13.40 23.46
CA GLY A 12 6.60 -14.23 22.62
C GLY A 12 7.91 -13.56 22.16
N PRO A 13 8.85 -14.30 21.55
CA PRO A 13 10.10 -13.75 21.03
C PRO A 13 9.82 -12.76 19.88
N ILE A 14 10.39 -11.54 19.97
CA ILE A 14 10.09 -10.43 19.06
C ILE A 14 10.47 -10.77 17.60
N THR A 15 11.72 -11.11 17.35
CA THR A 15 12.26 -11.33 15.99
C THR A 15 11.52 -12.42 15.20
N PRO A 16 11.34 -13.66 15.74
CA PRO A 16 10.59 -14.69 15.02
C PRO A 16 9.13 -14.32 14.81
N THR A 17 8.52 -13.60 15.76
CA THR A 17 7.11 -13.18 15.62
C THR A 17 6.95 -12.14 14.52
N LEU A 18 7.85 -11.15 14.43
CA LEU A 18 7.89 -10.16 13.35
C LEU A 18 8.02 -10.83 11.98
N LEU A 19 8.97 -11.76 11.84
CA LEU A 19 9.20 -12.47 10.57
C LEU A 19 8.01 -13.35 10.17
N ARG A 20 7.47 -14.13 11.11
CA ARG A 20 6.30 -14.99 10.84
C ARG A 20 5.08 -14.20 10.41
N PHE A 21 4.93 -12.99 10.92
CA PHE A 21 3.83 -12.10 10.54
C PHE A 21 4.12 -11.37 9.22
N ALA A 22 5.37 -10.93 9.00
CA ALA A 22 5.77 -10.21 7.80
C ALA A 22 5.78 -11.10 6.55
N LEU A 23 6.09 -12.40 6.67
CA LEU A 23 6.21 -13.31 5.51
C LEU A 23 4.92 -13.43 4.68
N PRO A 24 3.72 -13.66 5.26
CA PRO A 24 2.47 -13.63 4.49
C PRO A 24 2.17 -12.27 3.86
N LEU A 25 2.56 -11.16 4.52
CA LEU A 25 2.40 -9.81 3.97
C LEU A 25 3.31 -9.58 2.77
N LEU A 26 4.56 -10.02 2.85
CA LEU A 26 5.50 -9.97 1.74
C LEU A 26 4.98 -10.78 0.55
N ALA A 27 4.52 -12.01 0.80
CA ALA A 27 3.92 -12.84 -0.24
C ALA A 27 2.68 -12.20 -0.86
N THR A 28 1.83 -11.55 -0.05
CA THR A 28 0.67 -10.77 -0.52
C THR A 28 1.10 -9.67 -1.49
N ASN A 29 2.08 -8.84 -1.10
CA ASN A 29 2.56 -7.72 -1.91
C ASN A 29 3.18 -8.20 -3.23
N PHE A 30 3.96 -9.27 -3.17
CA PHE A 30 4.56 -9.90 -4.34
C PHE A 30 3.51 -10.41 -5.33
N LEU A 31 2.50 -11.13 -4.83
CA LEU A 31 1.40 -11.64 -5.65
C LEU A 31 0.56 -10.52 -6.25
N HIS A 32 0.30 -9.45 -5.53
CA HIS A 32 -0.37 -8.27 -6.08
C HIS A 32 0.40 -7.65 -7.23
N SER A 33 1.72 -7.51 -7.10
CA SER A 33 2.57 -6.98 -8.18
C SER A 33 2.56 -7.87 -9.40
N LEU A 34 2.67 -9.20 -9.23
CA LEU A 34 2.58 -10.16 -10.32
C LEU A 34 1.22 -10.12 -11.02
N ALA A 35 0.12 -10.08 -10.25
CA ALA A 35 -1.23 -10.04 -10.80
C ALA A 35 -1.47 -8.76 -11.62
N GLY A 36 -0.97 -7.61 -11.14
CA GLY A 36 -1.03 -6.35 -11.88
C GLY A 36 -0.28 -6.41 -13.20
N THR A 37 0.95 -6.94 -13.18
CA THR A 37 1.77 -7.12 -14.38
C THR A 37 1.11 -8.08 -15.38
N TRP A 38 0.61 -9.22 -14.91
CA TRP A 38 -0.10 -10.20 -15.75
C TRP A 38 -1.33 -9.58 -16.41
N GLY A 39 -2.16 -8.87 -15.65
CA GLY A 39 -3.33 -8.18 -16.17
C GLY A 39 -2.99 -7.18 -17.27
N ALA A 40 -1.93 -6.40 -17.08
CA ALA A 40 -1.47 -5.44 -18.09
C ALA A 40 -0.96 -6.12 -19.37
N VAL A 41 -0.18 -7.19 -19.23
CA VAL A 41 0.32 -7.98 -20.38
C VAL A 41 -0.85 -8.58 -21.17
N TRP A 42 -1.80 -9.20 -20.46
CA TRP A 42 -2.97 -9.81 -21.10
C TRP A 42 -3.83 -8.81 -21.85
N VAL A 43 -4.11 -7.65 -21.25
CA VAL A 43 -4.87 -6.58 -21.90
C VAL A 43 -4.11 -6.03 -23.11
N GLY A 44 -2.81 -5.80 -22.99
CA GLY A 44 -1.98 -5.31 -24.09
C GLY A 44 -1.99 -6.25 -25.30
N GLN A 45 -1.93 -7.57 -25.05
CA GLN A 45 -1.92 -8.59 -26.13
C GLN A 45 -3.30 -8.81 -26.76
N THR A 46 -4.39 -8.72 -25.98
CA THR A 46 -5.74 -9.07 -26.49
C THR A 46 -6.56 -7.87 -26.94
N GLN A 47 -6.33 -6.70 -26.35
CA GLN A 47 -7.13 -5.48 -26.58
C GLN A 47 -6.31 -4.32 -27.17
N GLY A 48 -4.97 -4.48 -27.26
CA GLY A 48 -4.05 -3.52 -27.88
C GLY A 48 -3.66 -2.34 -26.99
N ALA A 49 -2.85 -1.43 -27.55
CA ALA A 49 -2.20 -0.34 -26.83
C ALA A 49 -3.19 0.66 -26.17
N ASN A 50 -4.32 0.93 -26.83
CA ASN A 50 -5.33 1.86 -26.28
C ASN A 50 -5.99 1.34 -25.01
N ALA A 51 -6.24 0.04 -24.93
CA ALA A 51 -6.76 -0.59 -23.74
C ALA A 51 -5.72 -0.66 -22.62
N LEU A 52 -4.44 -0.88 -22.96
CA LEU A 52 -3.34 -0.82 -22.00
C LEU A 52 -3.20 0.57 -21.38
N THR A 53 -3.30 1.63 -22.21
CA THR A 53 -3.34 3.03 -21.75
C THR A 53 -4.52 3.26 -20.81
N ALA A 54 -5.69 2.69 -21.12
CA ALA A 54 -6.88 2.80 -20.27
C ALA A 54 -6.65 2.18 -18.89
N VAL A 55 -6.07 0.98 -18.81
CA VAL A 55 -5.75 0.31 -17.54
C VAL A 55 -4.73 1.10 -16.74
N ALA A 56 -3.68 1.62 -17.39
CA ALA A 56 -2.66 2.43 -16.73
C ALA A 56 -3.26 3.71 -16.11
N THR A 57 -4.08 4.45 -16.88
CA THR A 57 -4.77 5.65 -16.40
C THR A 57 -5.71 5.36 -15.25
N ALA A 58 -6.53 4.30 -15.36
CA ALA A 58 -7.45 3.90 -14.30
C ALA A 58 -6.71 3.47 -13.02
N SER A 59 -5.55 2.83 -13.14
CA SER A 59 -4.73 2.42 -12.00
C SER A 59 -4.26 3.61 -11.18
N VAL A 60 -3.84 4.71 -11.81
CA VAL A 60 -3.43 5.93 -11.10
C VAL A 60 -4.58 6.48 -10.26
N ILE A 61 -5.77 6.58 -10.85
CA ILE A 61 -6.98 7.06 -10.16
C ILE A 61 -7.33 6.12 -8.99
N LEU A 62 -7.29 4.80 -9.23
CA LEU A 62 -7.57 3.79 -8.21
C LEU A 62 -6.62 3.91 -7.01
N TYR A 63 -5.31 4.04 -7.24
CA TYR A 63 -4.34 4.20 -6.15
C TYR A 63 -4.58 5.46 -5.31
N MET A 64 -4.96 6.59 -5.93
CA MET A 64 -5.32 7.80 -5.20
C MET A 64 -6.56 7.58 -4.32
N MET A 65 -7.58 6.91 -4.85
CA MET A 65 -8.81 6.60 -4.10
C MET A 65 -8.55 5.60 -2.97
N MET A 66 -7.68 4.62 -3.18
CA MET A 66 -7.31 3.63 -2.16
C MET A 66 -6.59 4.24 -0.95
N GLY A 67 -5.88 5.37 -1.10
CA GLY A 67 -5.17 6.03 -0.01
C GLY A 67 -6.07 6.33 1.19
N ALA A 68 -7.30 6.78 0.96
CA ALA A 68 -8.28 7.03 2.03
C ALA A 68 -8.71 5.74 2.75
N ALA A 69 -9.02 4.69 1.99
CA ALA A 69 -9.41 3.39 2.56
C ALA A 69 -8.25 2.74 3.34
N MET A 70 -7.01 2.87 2.85
CA MET A 70 -5.80 2.43 3.56
C MET A 70 -5.61 3.18 4.87
N GLY A 71 -5.84 4.50 4.88
CA GLY A 71 -5.76 5.32 6.08
C GLY A 71 -6.76 4.87 7.15
N ILE A 72 -8.02 4.72 6.77
CA ILE A 72 -9.09 4.25 7.66
C ILE A 72 -8.81 2.83 8.16
N GLY A 73 -8.43 1.94 7.27
CA GLY A 73 -8.13 0.55 7.60
C GLY A 73 -6.95 0.42 8.58
N THR A 74 -5.89 1.23 8.39
CA THR A 74 -4.74 1.25 9.30
C THR A 74 -5.15 1.82 10.67
N ALA A 75 -5.92 2.90 10.70
CA ALA A 75 -6.42 3.47 11.94
C ALA A 75 -7.28 2.48 12.73
N ALA A 76 -8.19 1.77 12.03
CA ALA A 76 -9.00 0.71 12.62
C ALA A 76 -8.15 -0.47 13.11
N GLY A 77 -7.19 -0.93 12.30
CA GLY A 77 -6.26 -2.02 12.68
C GLY A 77 -5.43 -1.69 13.93
N VAL A 78 -4.91 -0.46 14.01
CA VAL A 78 -4.18 0.03 15.20
C VAL A 78 -5.10 0.08 16.43
N ALA A 79 -6.31 0.65 16.31
CA ALA A 79 -7.26 0.72 17.39
C ALA A 79 -7.66 -0.68 17.89
N ILE A 80 -7.89 -1.63 16.99
CA ILE A 80 -8.16 -3.03 17.33
C ILE A 80 -6.96 -3.67 18.04
N GLY A 81 -5.74 -3.45 17.55
CA GLY A 81 -4.53 -3.97 18.19
C GLY A 81 -4.36 -3.44 19.61
N GLN A 82 -4.57 -2.14 19.82
CA GLN A 82 -4.53 -1.51 21.15
C GLN A 82 -5.61 -2.08 22.06
N SER A 83 -6.87 -2.18 21.60
CA SER A 83 -7.98 -2.71 22.39
C SER A 83 -7.76 -4.18 22.77
N LEU A 84 -7.23 -5.01 21.85
CA LEU A 84 -6.89 -6.41 22.15
C LEU A 84 -5.74 -6.51 23.14
N GLY A 85 -4.73 -5.65 23.01
CA GLY A 85 -3.64 -5.57 23.98
C GLY A 85 -4.09 -5.18 25.37
N ALA A 86 -5.09 -4.30 25.48
CA ALA A 86 -5.74 -3.93 26.73
C ALA A 86 -6.75 -4.98 27.27
N GLY A 87 -7.04 -6.04 26.51
CA GLY A 87 -8.06 -7.03 26.87
C GLY A 87 -9.51 -6.57 26.67
N ASP A 88 -9.74 -5.40 26.05
CA ASP A 88 -11.07 -4.82 25.84
C ASP A 88 -11.70 -5.33 24.52
N VAL A 89 -12.28 -6.54 24.57
CA VAL A 89 -12.98 -7.13 23.43
C VAL A 89 -14.22 -6.32 23.01
N PRO A 90 -15.04 -5.77 23.94
CA PRO A 90 -16.13 -4.86 23.56
C PRO A 90 -15.67 -3.66 22.73
N ALA A 91 -14.52 -3.03 23.05
CA ALA A 91 -13.97 -1.94 22.26
C ALA A 91 -13.59 -2.40 20.83
N VAL A 92 -13.04 -3.62 20.69
CA VAL A 92 -12.77 -4.20 19.35
C VAL A 92 -14.04 -4.23 18.52
N LYS A 93 -15.16 -4.73 19.09
CA LYS A 93 -16.45 -4.83 18.38
C LYS A 93 -16.99 -3.47 17.96
N ARG A 94 -16.86 -2.46 18.83
CA ARG A 94 -17.26 -1.08 18.51
C ARG A 94 -16.45 -0.51 17.35
N VAL A 95 -15.13 -0.70 17.36
CA VAL A 95 -14.24 -0.24 16.26
C VAL A 95 -14.60 -0.95 14.96
N VAL A 96 -14.78 -2.27 14.98
CA VAL A 96 -15.15 -3.06 13.80
C VAL A 96 -16.47 -2.58 13.21
N GLY A 97 -17.53 -2.45 14.02
CA GLY A 97 -18.85 -2.01 13.54
C GLY A 97 -18.79 -0.61 12.93
N SER A 98 -18.21 0.36 13.62
CA SER A 98 -18.08 1.74 13.14
C SER A 98 -17.22 1.83 11.87
N ALA A 99 -16.10 1.09 11.79
CA ALA A 99 -15.22 1.09 10.62
C ALA A 99 -15.89 0.47 9.39
N LEU A 100 -16.63 -0.64 9.56
CA LEU A 100 -17.35 -1.30 8.45
C LEU A 100 -18.44 -0.40 7.88
N VAL A 101 -19.26 0.23 8.72
CA VAL A 101 -20.31 1.13 8.24
C VAL A 101 -19.70 2.35 7.56
N PHE A 102 -18.68 2.94 8.17
CA PHE A 102 -18.00 4.09 7.59
C PHE A 102 -17.40 3.78 6.21
N VAL A 103 -16.64 2.69 6.10
CA VAL A 103 -16.00 2.33 4.81
C VAL A 103 -17.04 1.97 3.75
N MET A 104 -18.14 1.32 4.13
CA MET A 104 -19.20 0.98 3.18
C MET A 104 -19.88 2.26 2.65
N LEU A 105 -20.29 3.16 3.53
CA LEU A 105 -20.91 4.44 3.11
C LEU A 105 -19.94 5.28 2.27
N PHE A 106 -18.68 5.42 2.75
CA PHE A 106 -17.65 6.16 2.03
C PHE A 106 -17.39 5.57 0.64
N SER A 107 -17.25 4.23 0.56
CA SER A 107 -16.97 3.57 -0.72
C SER A 107 -18.14 3.65 -1.71
N VAL A 108 -19.40 3.65 -1.23
CA VAL A 108 -20.57 3.87 -2.08
C VAL A 108 -20.57 5.30 -2.63
N VAL A 109 -20.29 6.30 -1.77
CA VAL A 109 -20.17 7.70 -2.22
C VAL A 109 -19.06 7.85 -3.26
N VAL A 110 -17.90 7.26 -3.01
CA VAL A 110 -16.75 7.27 -3.94
C VAL A 110 -17.09 6.54 -5.24
N ALA A 111 -17.80 5.41 -5.18
CA ALA A 111 -18.21 4.64 -6.34
C ALA A 111 -19.19 5.44 -7.22
N VAL A 112 -20.21 6.03 -6.62
CA VAL A 112 -21.24 6.84 -7.34
C VAL A 112 -20.59 8.10 -7.92
N ALA A 113 -19.85 8.85 -7.11
CA ALA A 113 -19.15 10.06 -7.58
C ALA A 113 -18.14 9.72 -8.69
N GLY A 114 -17.33 8.67 -8.50
CA GLY A 114 -16.37 8.21 -9.50
C GLY A 114 -17.04 7.78 -10.81
N TRP A 115 -18.14 7.04 -10.73
CA TRP A 115 -18.92 6.64 -11.91
C TRP A 115 -19.42 7.85 -12.70
N LEU A 116 -20.03 8.82 -12.02
CA LEU A 116 -20.58 10.02 -12.63
C LEU A 116 -19.51 10.96 -13.18
N LEU A 117 -18.43 11.15 -12.42
CA LEU A 117 -17.33 12.06 -12.77
C LEU A 117 -16.29 11.43 -13.73
N THR A 118 -16.38 10.13 -14.01
CA THR A 118 -15.44 9.43 -14.90
C THR A 118 -15.15 10.18 -16.21
N PRO A 119 -16.14 10.68 -16.99
CA PRO A 119 -15.86 11.39 -18.25
C PRO A 119 -15.04 12.67 -18.03
N ALA A 120 -15.33 13.42 -16.97
CA ALA A 120 -14.59 14.63 -16.61
C ALA A 120 -13.16 14.32 -16.15
N LEU A 121 -12.98 13.31 -15.29
CA LEU A 121 -11.65 12.86 -14.82
C LEU A 121 -10.75 12.42 -15.98
N VAL A 122 -11.29 11.64 -16.91
CA VAL A 122 -10.57 11.17 -18.10
C VAL A 122 -10.20 12.35 -19.01
N GLY A 123 -11.05 13.38 -19.09
CA GLY A 123 -10.77 14.61 -19.81
C GLY A 123 -9.65 15.45 -19.14
N TRP A 124 -9.70 15.60 -17.83
CA TRP A 124 -8.70 16.37 -17.06
C TRP A 124 -7.30 15.76 -17.10
N ILE A 125 -7.20 14.43 -17.09
CA ILE A 125 -5.92 13.73 -17.18
C ILE A 125 -5.32 13.82 -18.59
N GLY A 126 -6.09 14.29 -19.58
CA GLY A 126 -5.61 14.41 -20.96
C GLY A 126 -5.44 13.06 -21.66
N THR A 127 -6.29 12.08 -21.35
CA THR A 127 -6.24 10.76 -21.97
C THR A 127 -6.39 10.88 -23.50
N PRO A 128 -5.49 10.25 -24.30
CA PRO A 128 -5.55 10.28 -25.75
C PRO A 128 -6.92 9.86 -26.30
N ALA A 129 -7.42 10.57 -27.33
CA ALA A 129 -8.75 10.34 -27.89
C ALA A 129 -9.06 8.87 -28.21
N PRO A 130 -8.14 8.08 -28.82
CA PRO A 130 -8.40 6.66 -29.09
C PRO A 130 -8.56 5.79 -27.85
N ALA A 131 -7.93 6.14 -26.71
CA ALA A 131 -7.99 5.40 -25.47
C ALA A 131 -9.17 5.86 -24.55
N ARG A 132 -9.77 7.04 -24.84
CA ARG A 132 -10.74 7.70 -23.96
C ARG A 132 -11.95 6.81 -23.64
N ASN A 133 -12.56 6.20 -24.63
CA ASN A 133 -13.72 5.35 -24.44
C ASN A 133 -13.40 4.08 -23.63
N PHE A 134 -12.25 3.45 -23.94
CA PHE A 134 -11.75 2.30 -23.17
C PHE A 134 -11.54 2.67 -21.70
N THR A 135 -10.95 3.85 -21.44
CA THR A 135 -10.69 4.36 -20.09
C THR A 135 -12.00 4.61 -19.33
N ILE A 136 -13.00 5.24 -19.98
CA ILE A 136 -14.29 5.49 -19.35
C ILE A 136 -14.98 4.19 -18.96
N ILE A 137 -15.02 3.21 -19.86
CA ILE A 137 -15.66 1.92 -19.59
C ILE A 137 -14.94 1.21 -18.43
N HIS A 138 -13.62 1.08 -18.51
CA HIS A 138 -12.85 0.37 -17.48
C HIS A 138 -12.92 1.07 -16.13
N LEU A 139 -12.79 2.40 -16.08
CA LEU A 139 -12.84 3.18 -14.84
C LEU A 139 -14.20 3.12 -14.17
N ARG A 140 -15.30 3.12 -14.94
CA ARG A 140 -16.64 2.94 -14.38
C ARG A 140 -16.80 1.60 -13.66
N TRP A 141 -16.38 0.50 -14.26
CA TRP A 141 -16.41 -0.82 -13.60
C TRP A 141 -15.48 -0.89 -12.40
N THR A 142 -14.33 -0.22 -12.48
CA THR A 142 -13.43 -0.06 -11.33
C THR A 142 -14.10 0.69 -10.19
N CYS A 143 -14.81 1.81 -10.49
CA CYS A 143 -15.60 2.54 -9.48
C CYS A 143 -16.72 1.70 -8.89
N ALA A 144 -17.44 0.92 -9.71
CA ALA A 144 -18.46 -0.01 -9.22
C ALA A 144 -17.90 -1.08 -8.26
N SER A 145 -16.61 -1.41 -8.38
CA SER A 145 -15.94 -2.37 -7.51
C SER A 145 -15.48 -1.76 -6.16
N MET A 146 -15.51 -0.44 -5.99
CA MET A 146 -15.00 0.24 -4.78
C MET A 146 -15.63 -0.25 -3.48
N PRO A 147 -16.96 -0.49 -3.38
CA PRO A 147 -17.55 -0.97 -2.14
C PRO A 147 -16.97 -2.31 -1.68
N SER A 148 -16.76 -3.23 -2.61
CA SER A 148 -16.15 -4.53 -2.30
C SER A 148 -14.65 -4.43 -2.02
N ILE A 149 -13.90 -3.65 -2.82
CA ILE A 149 -12.46 -3.46 -2.66
C ILE A 149 -12.14 -2.80 -1.32
N PHE A 150 -12.81 -1.69 -0.98
CA PHE A 150 -12.52 -0.95 0.25
C PHE A 150 -12.92 -1.74 1.49
N THR A 151 -14.09 -2.39 1.47
CA THR A 151 -14.52 -3.25 2.58
C THR A 151 -13.57 -4.42 2.78
N TYR A 152 -13.15 -5.09 1.70
CA TYR A 152 -12.16 -6.15 1.76
C TYR A 152 -10.82 -5.65 2.33
N LEU A 153 -10.32 -4.51 1.85
CA LEU A 153 -9.07 -3.91 2.31
C LEU A 153 -9.12 -3.58 3.81
N VAL A 154 -10.19 -2.89 4.27
CA VAL A 154 -10.33 -2.52 5.68
C VAL A 154 -10.49 -3.76 6.56
N MET A 155 -11.27 -4.78 6.14
CA MET A 155 -11.37 -6.05 6.87
C MET A 155 -10.01 -6.74 7.00
N THR A 156 -9.22 -6.81 5.93
CA THR A 156 -7.88 -7.42 5.99
C THR A 156 -6.95 -6.64 6.92
N MET A 157 -7.04 -5.30 6.96
CA MET A 157 -6.25 -4.48 7.88
C MET A 157 -6.70 -4.64 9.34
N MET A 158 -7.99 -4.75 9.59
CA MET A 158 -8.53 -5.08 10.92
C MET A 158 -8.04 -6.45 11.40
N MET A 159 -8.03 -7.47 10.52
CA MET A 159 -7.47 -8.79 10.85
C MET A 159 -5.98 -8.73 11.17
N ARG A 160 -5.22 -7.96 10.41
CA ARG A 160 -3.80 -7.72 10.75
C ARG A 160 -3.65 -7.06 12.12
N GLY A 161 -4.57 -6.16 12.48
CA GLY A 161 -4.68 -5.57 13.81
C GLY A 161 -4.90 -6.62 14.92
N THR A 162 -5.57 -7.75 14.63
CA THR A 162 -5.71 -8.87 15.58
C THR A 162 -4.49 -9.81 15.64
N GLY A 163 -3.41 -9.53 14.89
CA GLY A 163 -2.24 -10.38 14.80
C GLY A 163 -2.36 -11.54 13.80
N ASP A 164 -3.38 -11.54 12.95
CA ASP A 164 -3.54 -12.53 11.90
C ASP A 164 -3.20 -11.95 10.53
N SER A 165 -2.05 -12.33 9.98
CA SER A 165 -1.64 -12.01 8.60
C SER A 165 -1.87 -13.18 7.62
N LYS A 166 -2.11 -14.39 8.13
CA LYS A 166 -2.26 -15.59 7.31
C LYS A 166 -3.62 -15.67 6.66
N THR A 167 -4.67 -15.35 7.40
CA THR A 167 -6.03 -15.36 6.85
C THR A 167 -6.22 -14.34 5.74
N PRO A 168 -5.84 -13.04 5.90
CA PRO A 168 -5.84 -12.10 4.78
C PRO A 168 -5.06 -12.60 3.55
N PHE A 169 -3.91 -13.24 3.75
CA PHE A 169 -3.13 -13.81 2.64
C PHE A 169 -3.89 -14.87 1.85
N LYS A 170 -4.56 -15.82 2.53
CA LYS A 170 -5.34 -16.87 1.87
C LYS A 170 -6.45 -16.31 0.99
N PHE A 171 -7.20 -15.32 1.48
CA PHE A 171 -8.29 -14.71 0.72
C PHE A 171 -7.80 -13.75 -0.36
N THR A 172 -6.63 -13.12 -0.18
CA THR A 172 -5.96 -12.39 -1.27
C THR A 172 -5.54 -13.34 -2.39
N LEU A 173 -5.02 -14.52 -2.06
CA LEU A 173 -4.69 -15.53 -3.05
C LEU A 173 -5.94 -15.98 -3.83
N LEU A 174 -7.07 -16.19 -3.13
CA LEU A 174 -8.35 -16.52 -3.77
C LEU A 174 -8.79 -15.40 -4.72
N TRP A 175 -8.75 -14.12 -4.27
CA TRP A 175 -9.09 -12.99 -5.11
C TRP A 175 -8.21 -12.91 -6.36
N ILE A 176 -6.89 -13.05 -6.21
CA ILE A 176 -5.95 -13.02 -7.34
C ILE A 176 -6.24 -14.16 -8.31
N ALA A 177 -6.41 -15.39 -7.82
CA ALA A 177 -6.71 -16.55 -8.65
C ALA A 177 -8.01 -16.34 -9.46
N LEU A 178 -9.06 -15.87 -8.81
CA LEU A 178 -10.33 -15.57 -9.48
C LEU A 178 -10.20 -14.41 -10.49
N SER A 179 -9.45 -13.37 -10.15
CA SER A 179 -9.24 -12.23 -11.03
C SER A 179 -8.46 -12.61 -12.29
N LEU A 180 -7.41 -13.43 -12.13
CA LEU A 180 -6.62 -13.96 -13.25
C LEU A 180 -7.41 -14.93 -14.15
N LEU A 181 -8.41 -15.59 -13.60
CA LEU A 181 -9.28 -16.49 -14.36
C LEU A 181 -10.44 -15.74 -15.04
N LEU A 182 -11.21 -14.96 -14.28
CA LEU A 182 -12.43 -14.30 -14.76
C LEU A 182 -12.12 -13.17 -15.74
N GLY A 183 -11.04 -12.41 -15.53
CA GLY A 183 -10.64 -11.32 -16.42
C GLY A 183 -10.48 -11.77 -17.87
N PRO A 184 -9.57 -12.72 -18.19
CA PRO A 184 -9.42 -13.26 -19.52
C PRO A 184 -10.68 -13.89 -20.10
N LEU A 185 -11.40 -14.69 -19.32
CA LEU A 185 -12.64 -15.35 -19.78
C LEU A 185 -13.71 -14.35 -20.23
N LEU A 186 -13.92 -13.27 -19.48
CA LEU A 186 -14.88 -12.23 -19.81
C LEU A 186 -14.42 -11.27 -20.91
N ILE A 187 -13.11 -11.08 -21.07
CA ILE A 187 -12.55 -10.30 -22.18
C ILE A 187 -12.81 -11.02 -23.51
N THR A 188 -12.52 -12.32 -23.57
CA THR A 188 -12.58 -13.12 -24.81
C THR A 188 -13.98 -13.71 -25.10
N GLY A 189 -14.81 -13.89 -24.07
CA GLY A 189 -16.08 -14.59 -24.18
C GLY A 189 -15.93 -16.11 -24.28
N SER A 190 -14.85 -16.66 -23.74
CA SER A 190 -14.60 -18.11 -23.76
C SER A 190 -15.55 -18.86 -22.84
N LEU A 191 -15.71 -20.16 -23.05
CA LEU A 191 -16.59 -21.06 -22.26
C LEU A 191 -18.09 -20.65 -22.28
N GLY A 192 -18.54 -19.98 -23.35
CA GLY A 192 -19.95 -19.55 -23.46
C GLY A 192 -20.31 -18.27 -22.67
N LEU A 193 -19.31 -17.60 -22.09
CA LEU A 193 -19.51 -16.33 -21.41
C LEU A 193 -19.64 -15.18 -22.42
N PRO A 194 -20.33 -14.07 -22.06
CA PRO A 194 -20.43 -12.89 -22.92
C PRO A 194 -19.06 -12.25 -23.16
N ARG A 195 -18.77 -11.88 -24.41
CA ARG A 195 -17.56 -11.14 -24.78
C ARG A 195 -17.71 -9.67 -24.41
N LEU A 196 -17.14 -9.28 -23.26
CA LEU A 196 -17.26 -7.93 -22.71
C LEU A 196 -16.09 -7.00 -23.09
N GLY A 197 -15.04 -7.52 -23.76
CA GLY A 197 -13.85 -6.72 -24.08
C GLY A 197 -13.22 -6.11 -22.83
N ILE A 198 -12.85 -4.82 -22.88
CA ILE A 198 -12.22 -4.13 -21.73
C ILE A 198 -13.11 -4.07 -20.47
N ALA A 199 -14.44 -4.07 -20.62
CA ALA A 199 -15.35 -4.16 -19.48
C ALA A 199 -15.20 -5.48 -18.74
N GLY A 200 -14.83 -6.56 -19.45
CA GLY A 200 -14.62 -7.89 -18.88
C GLY A 200 -13.53 -7.91 -17.81
N LEU A 201 -12.48 -7.10 -17.93
CA LEU A 201 -11.48 -6.94 -16.89
C LEU A 201 -12.06 -6.33 -15.61
N GLY A 202 -12.85 -5.25 -15.75
CA GLY A 202 -13.49 -4.59 -14.61
C GLY A 202 -14.53 -5.47 -13.93
N VAL A 203 -15.40 -6.12 -14.71
CA VAL A 203 -16.43 -7.04 -14.20
C VAL A 203 -15.78 -8.26 -13.56
N GLY A 204 -14.75 -8.85 -14.18
CA GLY A 204 -14.02 -9.99 -13.62
C GLY A 204 -13.38 -9.65 -12.27
N ASN A 205 -12.78 -8.46 -12.16
CA ASN A 205 -12.22 -7.99 -10.90
C ASN A 205 -13.29 -7.73 -9.84
N LEU A 206 -14.44 -7.16 -10.21
CA LEU A 206 -15.60 -6.97 -9.32
C LEU A 206 -16.08 -8.32 -8.76
N LEU A 207 -16.32 -9.29 -9.61
CA LEU A 207 -16.80 -10.62 -9.21
C LEU A 207 -15.78 -11.33 -8.32
N ALA A 208 -14.50 -11.25 -8.67
CA ALA A 208 -13.41 -11.83 -7.86
C ALA A 208 -13.34 -11.18 -6.47
N ASN A 209 -13.47 -9.85 -6.38
CA ASN A 209 -13.50 -9.14 -5.09
C ASN A 209 -14.71 -9.49 -4.25
N VAL A 210 -15.91 -9.51 -4.85
CA VAL A 210 -17.15 -9.87 -4.14
C VAL A 210 -17.06 -11.31 -3.63
N ALA A 211 -16.58 -12.24 -4.44
CA ALA A 211 -16.41 -13.64 -4.04
C ALA A 211 -15.39 -13.79 -2.89
N ALA A 212 -14.24 -13.11 -3.00
CA ALA A 212 -13.21 -13.14 -1.94
C ALA A 212 -13.68 -12.47 -0.65
N LEU A 213 -14.40 -11.35 -0.74
CA LEU A 213 -15.01 -10.68 0.41
C LEU A 213 -16.07 -11.57 1.05
N GLY A 214 -16.98 -12.16 0.26
CA GLY A 214 -18.00 -13.07 0.76
C GLY A 214 -17.38 -14.27 1.47
N ALA A 215 -16.38 -14.91 0.86
CA ALA A 215 -15.65 -16.02 1.45
C ALA A 215 -14.93 -15.61 2.75
N LEU A 216 -14.30 -14.42 2.80
CA LEU A 216 -13.68 -13.87 4.01
C LEU A 216 -14.71 -13.64 5.11
N VAL A 217 -15.86 -13.05 4.80
CA VAL A 217 -16.95 -12.82 5.76
C VAL A 217 -17.45 -14.15 6.31
N VAL A 218 -17.78 -15.12 5.46
CA VAL A 218 -18.20 -16.46 5.88
C VAL A 218 -17.15 -17.09 6.81
N PHE A 219 -15.88 -17.01 6.45
CA PHE A 219 -14.80 -17.53 7.30
C PHE A 219 -14.72 -16.84 8.66
N VAL A 220 -14.82 -15.50 8.70
CA VAL A 220 -14.80 -14.72 9.94
C VAL A 220 -15.91 -15.15 10.89
N TYR A 221 -17.11 -15.38 10.35
CA TYR A 221 -18.27 -15.80 11.14
C TYR A 221 -18.20 -17.28 11.54
N THR A 222 -17.81 -18.18 10.67
CA THR A 222 -17.70 -19.63 10.96
C THR A 222 -16.60 -19.93 11.99
N GLN A 223 -15.48 -19.20 11.93
CA GLN A 223 -14.37 -19.34 12.87
C GLN A 223 -14.55 -18.50 14.14
N ARG A 224 -15.64 -17.75 14.25
CA ARG A 224 -15.94 -16.85 15.40
C ARG A 224 -14.75 -15.97 15.76
N LEU A 225 -14.16 -15.32 14.74
CA LEU A 225 -13.00 -14.45 14.94
C LEU A 225 -13.37 -13.19 15.78
N PRO A 226 -12.41 -12.52 16.42
CA PRO A 226 -12.67 -11.34 17.25
C PRO A 226 -13.39 -10.20 16.55
N ILE A 227 -13.25 -10.13 15.23
CA ILE A 227 -13.91 -9.12 14.38
C ILE A 227 -15.33 -9.52 13.94
N ALA A 228 -15.80 -10.74 14.24
CA ALA A 228 -17.17 -11.16 13.93
C ALA A 228 -18.16 -10.50 14.89
N LEU A 229 -19.21 -9.88 14.36
CA LEU A 229 -20.28 -9.24 15.14
C LEU A 229 -21.46 -10.20 15.26
N HIS A 230 -21.83 -10.63 16.45
CA HIS A 230 -22.93 -11.58 16.70
C HIS A 230 -23.97 -11.00 17.65
N GLY A 231 -25.25 -11.29 17.40
CA GLY A 231 -26.33 -10.94 18.31
C GLY A 231 -26.33 -9.45 18.70
N GLU A 232 -26.09 -9.16 19.97
CA GLU A 232 -26.06 -7.79 20.48
C GLU A 232 -24.93 -6.93 19.91
N ASP A 233 -23.86 -7.53 19.38
CA ASP A 233 -22.77 -6.76 18.76
C ASP A 233 -23.24 -6.00 17.52
N LEU A 234 -24.33 -6.45 16.88
CA LEU A 234 -24.91 -5.76 15.70
C LEU A 234 -25.34 -4.33 15.99
N ARG A 235 -25.60 -3.99 17.28
CA ARG A 235 -25.85 -2.59 17.67
C ARG A 235 -24.68 -1.66 17.33
N HIS A 236 -23.45 -2.16 17.24
CA HIS A 236 -22.26 -1.40 16.87
C HIS A 236 -22.18 -1.07 15.38
N LEU A 237 -23.09 -1.59 14.55
CA LEU A 237 -23.33 -1.10 13.20
C LEU A 237 -24.01 0.29 13.19
N ARG A 238 -24.52 0.76 14.33
CA ARG A 238 -24.83 2.19 14.50
C ARG A 238 -23.49 2.90 14.77
N PRO A 239 -23.03 3.76 13.84
CA PRO A 239 -21.71 4.35 13.98
C PRO A 239 -21.63 5.26 15.20
N ASP A 240 -20.60 5.08 16.01
CA ASP A 240 -20.27 5.96 17.12
C ASP A 240 -19.55 7.20 16.56
N PRO A 241 -20.13 8.43 16.72
CA PRO A 241 -19.52 9.65 16.20
C PRO A 241 -18.10 9.91 16.71
N ALA A 242 -17.81 9.53 17.97
CA ALA A 242 -16.49 9.67 18.56
C ALA A 242 -15.46 8.76 17.89
N LEU A 243 -15.83 7.49 17.64
CA LEU A 243 -14.98 6.55 16.89
C LEU A 243 -14.83 6.95 15.43
N LEU A 244 -15.89 7.45 14.77
CA LEU A 244 -15.78 7.97 13.41
C LEU A 244 -14.80 9.15 13.34
N SER A 245 -14.93 10.10 14.27
CA SER A 245 -14.00 11.24 14.36
C SER A 245 -12.55 10.75 14.56
N LEU A 246 -12.34 9.73 15.41
CA LEU A 246 -11.03 9.13 15.64
C LEU A 246 -10.48 8.49 14.37
N LEU A 247 -11.29 7.68 13.66
CA LEU A 247 -10.89 7.01 12.42
C LEU A 247 -10.54 8.02 11.32
N VAL A 248 -11.34 9.08 11.19
CA VAL A 248 -11.08 10.15 10.22
C VAL A 248 -9.82 10.94 10.60
N ARG A 249 -9.69 11.37 11.85
CA ARG A 249 -8.51 12.13 12.33
C ARG A 249 -7.21 11.35 12.16
N ARG A 250 -7.24 10.02 12.36
CA ARG A 250 -6.07 9.16 12.19
C ARG A 250 -5.89 8.69 10.74
N GLY A 251 -6.97 8.48 9.99
CA GLY A 251 -6.93 7.99 8.60
C GLY A 251 -6.59 9.09 7.58
N LEU A 252 -7.12 10.31 7.77
CA LEU A 252 -6.91 11.41 6.84
C LEU A 252 -5.43 11.78 6.61
N PRO A 253 -4.56 11.86 7.65
CA PRO A 253 -3.15 12.10 7.41
C PRO A 253 -2.48 11.05 6.53
N MET A 254 -2.86 9.78 6.64
CA MET A 254 -2.32 8.72 5.77
C MET A 254 -2.83 8.83 4.33
N ALA A 255 -4.08 9.23 4.14
CA ALA A 255 -4.60 9.49 2.80
C ALA A 255 -3.84 10.66 2.14
N LEU A 256 -3.63 11.76 2.89
CA LEU A 256 -2.86 12.92 2.44
C LEU A 256 -1.38 12.55 2.19
N GLU A 257 -0.78 11.72 3.03
CA GLU A 257 0.57 11.20 2.82
C GLU A 257 0.70 10.51 1.46
N THR A 258 -0.28 9.69 1.07
CA THR A 258 -0.29 9.03 -0.24
C THR A 258 -0.29 10.06 -1.37
N VAL A 259 -1.11 11.12 -1.26
CA VAL A 259 -1.16 12.20 -2.27
C VAL A 259 0.16 12.96 -2.33
N VAL A 260 0.75 13.28 -1.19
CA VAL A 260 2.03 13.99 -1.07
C VAL A 260 3.16 13.19 -1.71
N VAL A 261 3.24 11.88 -1.43
CA VAL A 261 4.27 10.99 -1.98
C VAL A 261 4.09 10.84 -3.49
N GLN A 262 2.87 10.57 -3.96
CA GLN A 262 2.58 10.42 -5.39
C GLN A 262 2.81 11.73 -6.16
N GLY A 263 2.43 12.87 -5.60
CA GLY A 263 2.69 14.18 -6.19
C GLY A 263 4.18 14.45 -6.40
N SER A 264 5.01 14.15 -5.38
CA SER A 264 6.48 14.26 -5.51
C SER A 264 7.04 13.32 -6.58
N TYR A 265 6.53 12.08 -6.64
CA TYR A 265 6.92 11.12 -7.68
C TYR A 265 6.60 11.64 -9.08
N PHE A 266 5.40 12.18 -9.31
CA PHE A 266 5.02 12.78 -10.60
C PHE A 266 5.85 14.00 -10.96
N THR A 267 6.19 14.84 -9.99
CA THR A 267 7.07 16.00 -10.23
C THR A 267 8.44 15.58 -10.71
N LEU A 268 9.05 14.59 -10.06
CA LEU A 268 10.33 14.05 -10.48
C LEU A 268 10.25 13.34 -11.84
N LEU A 269 9.18 12.57 -12.09
CA LEU A 269 8.94 11.93 -13.37
C LEU A 269 8.82 12.97 -14.50
N SER A 270 8.15 14.09 -14.26
CA SER A 270 8.08 15.20 -15.22
C SER A 270 9.47 15.77 -15.54
N MET A 271 10.34 15.92 -14.51
CA MET A 271 11.73 16.34 -14.74
C MET A 271 12.52 15.32 -15.55
N VAL A 272 12.32 14.02 -15.28
CA VAL A 272 12.96 12.92 -16.03
C VAL A 272 12.53 12.92 -17.49
N ASN A 273 11.24 13.12 -17.76
CA ASN A 273 10.69 13.20 -19.11
C ASN A 273 11.33 14.34 -19.94
N GLY A 274 11.74 15.43 -19.28
CA GLY A 274 12.46 16.53 -19.92
C GLY A 274 13.84 16.16 -20.48
N TYR A 275 14.41 15.00 -20.08
CA TYR A 275 15.66 14.46 -20.62
C TYR A 275 15.48 13.48 -21.78
N GLY A 276 14.25 13.24 -22.19
CA GLY A 276 13.90 12.41 -23.35
C GLY A 276 13.44 11.00 -23.01
N ALA A 277 12.92 10.32 -24.04
CA ALA A 277 12.25 9.02 -23.89
C ALA A 277 13.17 7.90 -23.37
N ALA A 278 14.44 7.90 -23.75
CA ALA A 278 15.42 6.91 -23.28
C ALA A 278 15.65 7.00 -21.79
N THR A 279 15.81 8.22 -21.24
CA THR A 279 15.97 8.45 -19.80
C THR A 279 14.70 8.09 -19.03
N ALA A 280 13.52 8.41 -19.57
CA ALA A 280 12.25 8.03 -18.97
C ALA A 280 12.06 6.51 -18.93
N ALA A 281 12.44 5.80 -19.98
CA ALA A 281 12.40 4.34 -20.03
C ALA A 281 13.39 3.71 -19.02
N ALA A 282 14.62 4.22 -18.95
CA ALA A 282 15.64 3.78 -18.00
C ALA A 282 15.16 3.96 -16.53
N TYR A 283 14.63 5.15 -16.22
CA TYR A 283 14.06 5.44 -14.89
C TYR A 283 12.88 4.53 -14.55
N SER A 284 11.98 4.30 -15.50
CA SER A 284 10.81 3.44 -15.29
C SER A 284 11.21 2.00 -14.99
N GLY A 285 12.21 1.47 -15.70
CA GLY A 285 12.75 0.14 -15.44
C GLY A 285 13.43 0.03 -14.06
N ALA A 286 14.23 1.05 -13.69
CA ALA A 286 14.84 1.13 -12.37
C ALA A 286 13.77 1.23 -11.25
N ALA A 287 12.73 2.05 -11.43
CA ALA A 287 11.64 2.22 -10.48
C ALA A 287 10.86 0.93 -10.25
N GLN A 288 10.65 0.11 -11.27
CA GLN A 288 10.02 -1.21 -11.11
C GLN A 288 10.86 -2.14 -10.23
N LEU A 289 12.18 -2.15 -10.40
CA LEU A 289 13.08 -2.93 -9.53
C LEU A 289 12.99 -2.46 -8.08
N TRP A 290 12.91 -1.13 -7.84
CA TRP A 290 12.83 -0.56 -6.49
C TRP A 290 11.57 -1.00 -5.74
N VAL A 291 10.45 -1.24 -6.43
CA VAL A 291 9.23 -1.78 -5.80
C VAL A 291 9.53 -3.11 -5.10
N PHE A 292 10.28 -4.01 -5.76
CA PHE A 292 10.65 -5.30 -5.18
C PHE A 292 11.64 -5.18 -4.03
N VAL A 293 12.61 -4.27 -4.14
CA VAL A 293 13.60 -4.01 -3.06
C VAL A 293 12.91 -3.46 -1.80
N GLN A 294 11.83 -2.68 -1.96
CA GLN A 294 11.10 -2.07 -0.85
C GLN A 294 10.08 -3.01 -0.18
N MET A 295 9.56 -4.02 -0.88
CA MET A 295 8.50 -4.90 -0.37
C MET A 295 8.80 -5.54 0.99
N PRO A 296 10.00 -6.10 1.27
CA PRO A 296 10.29 -6.70 2.56
C PRO A 296 10.25 -5.70 3.72
N SER A 297 10.78 -4.49 3.49
CA SER A 297 10.77 -3.41 4.50
C SER A 297 9.35 -2.94 4.82
N ASN A 298 8.49 -2.82 3.81
CA ASN A 298 7.07 -2.51 3.99
C ASN A 298 6.35 -3.59 4.81
N ALA A 299 6.55 -4.87 4.48
CA ALA A 299 5.94 -5.97 5.20
C ALA A 299 6.39 -6.01 6.67
N LEU A 300 7.67 -5.74 6.92
CA LEU A 300 8.22 -5.68 8.28
C LEU A 300 7.67 -4.46 9.05
N ALA A 301 7.57 -3.29 8.43
CA ALA A 301 6.98 -2.10 9.05
C ALA A 301 5.52 -2.35 9.47
N MET A 302 4.72 -3.01 8.62
CA MET A 302 3.34 -3.41 8.99
C MET A 302 3.32 -4.39 10.16
N SER A 303 4.26 -5.33 10.21
CA SER A 303 4.42 -6.28 11.31
C SER A 303 4.78 -5.55 12.62
N MET A 304 5.71 -4.60 12.54
CA MET A 304 6.11 -3.75 13.69
C MET A 304 4.92 -2.95 14.22
N SER A 305 4.12 -2.35 13.32
CA SER A 305 2.95 -1.56 13.71
C SER A 305 1.91 -2.40 14.45
N ALA A 306 1.58 -3.59 13.94
CA ALA A 306 0.62 -4.49 14.58
C ALA A 306 1.10 -4.96 15.96
N MET A 307 2.38 -5.37 16.05
CA MET A 307 2.97 -5.83 17.31
C MET A 307 3.09 -4.70 18.33
N ALA A 308 3.51 -3.51 17.90
CA ALA A 308 3.62 -2.35 18.77
C ALA A 308 2.25 -1.90 19.29
N ALA A 309 1.21 -1.86 18.43
CA ALA A 309 -0.13 -1.47 18.83
C ALA A 309 -0.68 -2.35 19.98
N MET A 310 -0.50 -3.67 19.89
CA MET A 310 -0.90 -4.58 20.98
C MET A 310 -0.11 -4.34 22.27
N ASN A 311 1.20 -4.11 22.16
CA ASN A 311 2.03 -3.86 23.36
C ASN A 311 1.74 -2.49 23.98
N ILE A 312 1.39 -1.48 23.18
CA ILE A 312 0.93 -0.18 23.68
C ILE A 312 -0.38 -0.34 24.45
N GLY A 313 -1.34 -1.07 23.87
CA GLY A 313 -2.60 -1.37 24.57
C GLY A 313 -2.42 -2.13 25.88
N ALA A 314 -1.44 -3.05 25.93
CA ALA A 314 -1.06 -3.79 27.15
C ALA A 314 -0.21 -2.97 28.15
N GLY A 315 0.17 -1.73 27.82
CA GLY A 315 1.05 -0.90 28.65
C GLY A 315 2.52 -1.33 28.67
N HIS A 316 2.95 -2.24 27.78
CA HIS A 316 4.29 -2.82 27.76
C HIS A 316 5.30 -1.93 26.98
N TRP A 317 5.48 -0.69 27.41
CA TRP A 317 6.37 0.29 26.75
C TRP A 317 7.82 -0.15 26.55
N PRO A 318 8.50 -0.80 27.55
CA PRO A 318 9.86 -1.30 27.34
C PRO A 318 9.95 -2.33 26.20
N ARG A 319 8.86 -3.05 25.96
CA ARG A 319 8.79 -4.01 24.85
C ARG A 319 8.57 -3.30 23.51
N VAL A 320 7.81 -2.22 23.47
CA VAL A 320 7.63 -1.37 22.27
C VAL A 320 8.98 -0.82 21.81
N GLU A 321 9.85 -0.38 22.74
CA GLU A 321 11.22 0.07 22.41
C GLU A 321 12.08 -1.05 21.83
N LYS A 322 11.99 -2.26 22.38
CA LYS A 322 12.70 -3.45 21.84
C LYS A 322 12.15 -3.83 20.44
N ILE A 323 10.85 -3.69 20.19
CA ILE A 323 10.24 -3.91 18.88
C ILE A 323 10.77 -2.88 17.89
N ALA A 324 10.81 -1.60 18.27
CA ALA A 324 11.36 -0.53 17.46
C ALA A 324 12.83 -0.81 17.08
N LEU A 325 13.67 -1.08 18.08
CA LEU A 325 15.10 -1.32 17.84
C LEU A 325 15.33 -2.54 16.95
N ARG A 326 14.77 -3.72 17.34
CA ARG A 326 14.97 -4.96 16.58
C ARG A 326 14.35 -4.89 15.18
N GLY A 327 13.15 -4.31 15.06
CA GLY A 327 12.47 -4.16 13.78
C GLY A 327 13.20 -3.21 12.83
N CYS A 328 13.66 -2.05 13.31
CA CYS A 328 14.44 -1.12 12.49
C CYS A 328 15.78 -1.72 12.08
N THR A 329 16.50 -2.41 13.00
CA THR A 329 17.74 -3.12 12.66
C THR A 329 17.49 -4.19 11.60
N MET A 330 16.44 -4.99 11.73
CA MET A 330 16.07 -5.99 10.72
C MET A 330 15.73 -5.36 9.37
N SER A 331 14.92 -4.28 9.36
CA SER A 331 14.59 -3.54 8.14
C SER A 331 15.85 -3.01 7.46
N PHE A 332 16.77 -2.44 8.24
CA PHE A 332 18.05 -1.95 7.74
C PHE A 332 18.89 -3.08 7.12
N LEU A 333 19.06 -4.18 7.83
CA LEU A 333 19.85 -5.33 7.34
C LEU A 333 19.24 -5.96 6.09
N ILE A 334 17.90 -6.09 6.04
CA ILE A 334 17.19 -6.61 4.85
C ILE A 334 17.37 -5.66 3.67
N ALA A 335 17.26 -4.34 3.89
CA ALA A 335 17.47 -3.36 2.83
C ALA A 335 18.93 -3.35 2.34
N CYS A 336 19.91 -3.46 3.25
CA CYS A 336 21.32 -3.63 2.89
C CYS A 336 21.54 -4.89 2.05
N ALA A 337 21.00 -6.03 2.50
CA ALA A 337 21.14 -7.30 1.78
C ALA A 337 20.47 -7.24 0.39
N ALA A 338 19.27 -6.67 0.28
CA ALA A 338 18.57 -6.51 -0.99
C ALA A 338 19.35 -5.59 -1.95
N THR A 339 19.85 -4.45 -1.45
CA THR A 339 20.68 -3.52 -2.24
C THR A 339 21.99 -4.17 -2.68
N ALA A 340 22.68 -4.85 -1.77
CA ALA A 340 23.92 -5.57 -2.06
C ALA A 340 23.69 -6.69 -3.10
N SER A 341 22.57 -7.42 -3.00
CA SER A 341 22.21 -8.44 -3.99
C SER A 341 22.00 -7.86 -5.39
N VAL A 342 21.34 -6.71 -5.49
CA VAL A 342 21.18 -6.03 -6.80
C VAL A 342 22.53 -5.58 -7.34
N TYR A 343 23.41 -5.04 -6.50
CA TYR A 343 24.76 -4.61 -6.96
C TYR A 343 25.65 -5.81 -7.35
N ALA A 344 25.56 -6.92 -6.62
CA ALA A 344 26.29 -8.14 -6.97
C ALA A 344 25.82 -8.79 -8.27
N LEU A 345 24.50 -8.71 -8.57
CA LEU A 345 23.92 -9.23 -9.80
C LEU A 345 24.10 -8.28 -11.01
N GLY A 346 24.56 -7.05 -10.77
CA GLY A 346 24.77 -6.05 -11.80
C GLY A 346 23.47 -5.64 -12.53
N ASP A 347 23.52 -5.62 -13.83
CA ASP A 347 22.38 -5.24 -14.68
C ASP A 347 21.35 -6.37 -14.89
N LEU A 348 21.66 -7.58 -14.44
CA LEU A 348 20.82 -8.76 -14.67
C LEU A 348 19.35 -8.59 -14.20
N PRO A 349 19.06 -8.05 -12.99
CA PRO A 349 17.68 -7.80 -12.57
C PRO A 349 16.96 -6.75 -13.43
N LEU A 350 17.68 -5.79 -14.02
CA LEU A 350 17.12 -4.76 -14.88
C LEU A 350 16.71 -5.30 -16.25
N ARG A 351 17.38 -6.34 -16.75
CA ARG A 351 17.05 -6.98 -18.04
C ARG A 351 15.64 -7.58 -18.06
N LEU A 352 15.08 -7.88 -16.89
CA LEU A 352 13.67 -8.30 -16.76
C LEU A 352 12.69 -7.19 -17.17
N PHE A 353 13.08 -5.93 -16.97
CA PHE A 353 12.25 -4.75 -17.23
C PHE A 353 12.68 -3.99 -18.49
N ILE A 354 13.93 -4.16 -18.92
CA ILE A 354 14.52 -3.53 -20.10
C ILE A 354 15.16 -4.63 -20.98
N PRO A 355 14.34 -5.47 -21.65
CA PRO A 355 14.87 -6.60 -22.43
C PRO A 355 15.70 -6.17 -23.64
N ALA A 356 15.43 -4.97 -24.18
CA ALA A 356 16.13 -4.44 -25.36
C ALA A 356 17.63 -4.16 -25.10
N GLY A 357 18.05 -4.02 -23.84
CA GLY A 357 19.45 -3.76 -23.49
C GLY A 357 19.97 -2.40 -23.97
N GLY A 358 21.27 -2.33 -24.22
CA GLY A 358 21.93 -1.15 -24.79
C GLY A 358 21.96 0.06 -23.88
N ALA A 359 22.05 1.26 -24.46
CA ALA A 359 22.23 2.52 -23.71
C ALA A 359 21.15 2.80 -22.64
N VAL A 360 19.92 2.31 -22.85
CA VAL A 360 18.83 2.44 -21.86
C VAL A 360 19.12 1.60 -20.63
N LEU A 361 19.64 0.39 -20.80
CA LEU A 361 20.02 -0.49 -19.70
C LEU A 361 21.21 0.08 -18.92
N ASP A 362 22.22 0.59 -19.61
CA ASP A 362 23.41 1.21 -19.00
C ASP A 362 23.00 2.44 -18.17
N GLN A 363 22.07 3.25 -18.69
CA GLN A 363 21.53 4.39 -17.97
C GLN A 363 20.69 3.98 -16.75
N ALA A 364 19.88 2.94 -16.86
CA ALA A 364 19.11 2.39 -15.74
C ALA A 364 20.05 1.83 -14.65
N TRP A 365 21.15 1.20 -15.03
CA TRP A 365 22.16 0.74 -14.10
C TRP A 365 22.85 1.91 -13.37
N ARG A 366 23.21 2.98 -14.12
CA ARG A 366 23.74 4.20 -13.50
C ARG A 366 22.77 4.83 -12.50
N ILE A 367 21.47 4.89 -12.83
CA ILE A 367 20.42 5.35 -11.92
C ILE A 367 20.43 4.51 -10.64
N ASN A 368 20.50 3.18 -10.77
CA ASN A 368 20.54 2.28 -9.60
C ASN A 368 21.78 2.48 -8.76
N LEU A 369 22.96 2.65 -9.35
CA LEU A 369 24.20 2.89 -8.60
C LEU A 369 24.08 4.12 -7.70
N ILE A 370 23.36 5.14 -8.13
CA ILE A 370 23.19 6.39 -7.36
C ILE A 370 22.01 6.33 -6.40
N ALA A 371 20.86 5.83 -6.83
CA ALA A 371 19.61 6.00 -6.10
C ALA A 371 19.27 4.83 -5.19
N LEU A 372 19.71 3.59 -5.52
CA LEU A 372 19.20 2.39 -4.86
C LEU A 372 19.57 2.29 -3.37
N TRP A 373 20.77 2.73 -2.98
CA TRP A 373 21.18 2.70 -1.57
C TRP A 373 20.36 3.65 -0.68
N GLY A 374 19.68 4.64 -1.27
CA GLY A 374 18.73 5.48 -0.55
C GLY A 374 17.60 4.69 0.10
N TRP A 375 17.23 3.51 -0.44
CA TRP A 375 16.21 2.65 0.16
C TRP A 375 16.61 2.12 1.54
N ILE A 376 17.90 2.04 1.86
CA ILE A 376 18.41 1.66 3.18
C ILE A 376 17.96 2.68 4.23
N GLY A 377 18.16 3.97 3.97
CA GLY A 377 17.70 5.05 4.86
C GLY A 377 16.17 5.10 4.98
N LEU A 378 15.47 4.92 3.86
CA LEU A 378 14.00 4.95 3.87
C LEU A 378 13.41 3.77 4.67
N SER A 379 14.04 2.58 4.62
CA SER A 379 13.58 1.41 5.38
C SER A 379 13.61 1.64 6.89
N ALA A 380 14.63 2.33 7.39
CA ALA A 380 14.73 2.73 8.79
C ALA A 380 13.62 3.73 9.18
N SER A 381 13.36 4.73 8.34
CA SER A 381 12.26 5.69 8.54
C SER A 381 10.91 4.98 8.65
N MET A 382 10.63 4.04 7.75
CA MET A 382 9.37 3.29 7.71
C MET A 382 9.14 2.49 8.99
N GLY A 383 10.21 1.89 9.55
CA GLY A 383 10.14 1.20 10.82
C GLY A 383 9.74 2.13 11.98
N LEU A 384 10.37 3.30 12.07
CA LEU A 384 10.03 4.31 13.08
C LEU A 384 8.61 4.85 12.90
N PHE A 385 8.20 5.13 11.66
CA PHE A 385 6.82 5.56 11.36
C PHE A 385 5.79 4.50 11.75
N ALA A 386 6.10 3.22 11.56
CA ALA A 386 5.22 2.13 11.97
C ALA A 386 4.96 2.12 13.48
N ILE A 387 5.97 2.40 14.29
CA ILE A 387 5.84 2.52 15.76
C ILE A 387 5.02 3.76 16.16
N MET A 388 5.30 4.90 15.55
CA MET A 388 4.55 6.14 15.80
C MET A 388 3.06 5.96 15.45
N ARG A 389 2.77 5.35 14.30
CA ARG A 389 1.40 5.04 13.86
C ARG A 389 0.73 4.06 14.82
N ALA A 390 1.45 3.10 15.36
CA ALA A 390 0.93 2.17 16.36
C ALA A 390 0.41 2.85 17.63
N ASN A 391 0.91 4.05 17.95
CA ASN A 391 0.38 4.92 19.03
C ASN A 391 -0.61 6.00 18.53
N GLY A 392 -1.06 5.92 17.28
CA GLY A 392 -2.01 6.88 16.72
C GLY A 392 -1.40 8.20 16.25
N ALA A 393 -0.06 8.37 16.29
CA ALA A 393 0.63 9.56 15.79
C ALA A 393 0.77 9.49 14.26
N MET A 394 -0.34 9.67 13.52
CA MET A 394 -0.38 9.56 12.05
C MET A 394 0.10 10.83 11.35
N LEU A 395 -0.06 12.00 12.00
CA LEU A 395 0.27 13.29 11.39
C LEU A 395 1.79 13.48 11.22
N ALA A 396 2.58 13.02 12.20
CA ALA A 396 4.04 13.22 12.17
C ALA A 396 4.72 12.51 10.99
N PRO A 397 4.46 11.22 10.69
CA PRO A 397 4.96 10.59 9.47
C PRO A 397 4.59 11.33 8.19
N MET A 398 3.33 11.78 8.05
CA MET A 398 2.87 12.57 6.91
C MET A 398 3.66 13.87 6.75
N LEU A 399 3.85 14.62 7.84
CA LEU A 399 4.60 15.88 7.82
C LEU A 399 6.07 15.65 7.49
N ILE A 400 6.70 14.61 8.06
CA ILE A 400 8.09 14.27 7.75
C ILE A 400 8.23 13.88 6.28
N PHE A 401 7.33 13.07 5.72
CA PHE A 401 7.34 12.77 4.28
C PHE A 401 7.10 14.01 3.43
N GLY A 402 6.14 14.86 3.80
CA GLY A 402 5.88 16.12 3.11
C GLY A 402 7.12 17.01 3.06
N LEU A 403 7.76 17.25 4.20
CA LEU A 403 8.99 18.01 4.29
C LEU A 403 10.12 17.38 3.45
N THR A 404 10.36 16.07 3.61
CA THR A 404 11.47 15.39 2.91
C THR A 404 11.26 15.33 1.41
N MET A 405 10.04 15.12 0.92
CA MET A 405 9.76 15.00 -0.50
C MET A 405 9.69 16.36 -1.21
N TRP A 406 9.04 17.36 -0.59
CA TRP A 406 8.74 18.63 -1.24
C TRP A 406 9.71 19.76 -0.87
N VAL A 407 10.21 19.79 0.36
CA VAL A 407 11.10 20.86 0.82
C VAL A 407 12.57 20.49 0.65
N PHE A 408 12.90 19.21 0.76
CA PHE A 408 14.30 18.78 0.63
C PHE A 408 14.59 18.14 -0.74
N ARG A 409 13.85 17.13 -1.12
CA ARG A 409 14.16 16.31 -2.31
C ARG A 409 13.93 17.04 -3.64
N VAL A 410 12.76 17.65 -3.83
CA VAL A 410 12.44 18.37 -5.07
C VAL A 410 13.35 19.59 -5.25
N PRO A 411 13.54 20.49 -4.25
CA PRO A 411 14.49 21.59 -4.39
C PRO A 411 15.93 21.14 -4.58
N PHE A 412 16.39 20.08 -3.91
CA PHE A 412 17.71 19.50 -4.14
C PHE A 412 17.91 19.16 -5.63
N ALA A 413 16.93 18.42 -6.23
CA ALA A 413 17.01 18.05 -7.64
C ALA A 413 17.02 19.27 -8.57
N LEU A 414 16.26 20.35 -8.24
CA LEU A 414 16.20 21.58 -9.04
C LEU A 414 17.46 22.42 -8.90
N LEU A 415 17.94 22.65 -7.68
CA LEU A 415 19.08 23.52 -7.38
C LEU A 415 20.41 22.94 -7.84
N LEU A 416 20.58 21.61 -7.77
CA LEU A 416 21.82 20.96 -8.21
C LEU A 416 21.81 20.53 -9.68
N ARG A 417 20.70 20.72 -10.39
CA ARG A 417 20.61 20.43 -11.82
C ARG A 417 21.67 21.15 -12.66
N PRO A 418 22.02 22.43 -12.43
CA PRO A 418 23.08 23.08 -13.19
C PRO A 418 24.46 22.47 -13.00
N LEU A 419 24.72 21.84 -11.83
CA LEU A 419 26.02 21.24 -11.50
C LEU A 419 26.11 19.76 -11.87
N LEU A 420 25.06 19.00 -11.61
CA LEU A 420 25.03 17.54 -11.73
C LEU A 420 24.22 17.04 -12.95
N GLY A 421 23.58 17.95 -13.69
CA GLY A 421 22.71 17.56 -14.78
C GLY A 421 21.56 16.67 -14.32
N GLN A 422 21.33 15.57 -15.04
CA GLN A 422 20.29 14.58 -14.70
C GLN A 422 20.58 13.82 -13.39
N ASP A 423 21.85 13.69 -12.99
CA ASP A 423 22.24 12.95 -11.78
C ASP A 423 21.74 13.65 -10.50
N ALA A 424 21.43 14.94 -10.54
CA ALA A 424 20.79 15.66 -9.44
C ALA A 424 19.47 15.01 -9.03
N ILE A 425 18.70 14.48 -9.99
CA ILE A 425 17.45 13.76 -9.73
C ILE A 425 17.76 12.46 -8.97
N TRP A 426 18.76 11.71 -9.41
CA TRP A 426 19.13 10.43 -8.81
C TRP A 426 19.67 10.60 -7.39
N TRP A 427 20.53 11.57 -7.16
CA TRP A 427 21.06 11.91 -5.85
C TRP A 427 20.00 12.44 -4.88
N SER A 428 18.91 13.01 -5.40
CA SER A 428 17.79 13.45 -4.55
C SER A 428 17.12 12.32 -3.76
N PHE A 429 17.19 11.06 -4.26
CA PHE A 429 16.62 9.90 -3.57
C PHE A 429 17.36 9.56 -2.27
N PRO A 430 18.68 9.32 -2.27
CA PRO A 430 19.43 9.10 -1.04
C PRO A 430 19.35 10.29 -0.09
N PHE A 431 19.48 11.52 -0.62
CA PHE A 431 19.39 12.73 0.20
C PHE A 431 18.06 12.80 0.95
N GLY A 432 16.93 12.64 0.24
CA GLY A 432 15.60 12.63 0.85
C GLY A 432 15.42 11.49 1.86
N SER A 433 15.97 10.30 1.57
CA SER A 433 15.85 9.14 2.45
C SER A 433 16.64 9.30 3.74
N ILE A 434 17.86 9.81 3.67
CA ILE A 434 18.68 10.12 4.86
C ILE A 434 17.99 11.20 5.70
N THR A 435 17.53 12.28 5.05
CA THR A 435 16.81 13.37 5.73
C THR A 435 15.56 12.83 6.42
N SER A 436 14.80 11.95 5.75
CA SER A 436 13.64 11.27 6.35
C SER A 436 14.02 10.45 7.57
N ALA A 437 15.10 9.66 7.49
CA ALA A 437 15.56 8.84 8.60
C ALA A 437 16.00 9.68 9.81
N LEU A 438 16.72 10.77 9.56
CA LEU A 438 17.18 11.68 10.62
C LEU A 438 15.99 12.40 11.29
N LEU A 439 15.03 12.92 10.52
CA LEU A 439 13.84 13.57 11.06
C LEU A 439 12.94 12.57 11.80
N ALA A 440 12.78 11.35 11.27
CA ALA A 440 12.03 10.28 11.93
C ALA A 440 12.66 9.90 13.26
N LEU A 441 13.99 9.73 13.31
CA LEU A 441 14.75 9.42 14.52
C LEU A 441 14.67 10.57 15.53
N ALA A 442 14.84 11.81 15.09
CA ALA A 442 14.73 13.00 15.93
C ALA A 442 13.34 13.08 16.57
N TYR A 443 12.28 12.92 15.77
CA TYR A 443 10.93 12.96 16.30
C TYR A 443 10.60 11.74 17.18
N TYR A 444 11.12 10.55 16.86
CA TYR A 444 10.98 9.37 17.72
C TYR A 444 11.60 9.59 19.10
N ARG A 445 12.79 10.24 19.18
CA ARG A 445 13.53 10.42 20.43
C ARG A 445 13.02 11.61 21.25
N TRP A 446 12.67 12.72 20.63
CA TRP A 446 12.35 13.99 21.31
C TRP A 446 10.91 14.47 21.08
N GLY A 447 10.16 13.86 20.15
CA GLY A 447 8.79 14.25 19.85
C GLY A 447 7.79 13.71 20.88
N ARG A 448 6.62 14.36 20.95
CA ARG A 448 5.53 14.01 21.87
C ARG A 448 4.61 12.90 21.35
N TRP A 449 5.15 11.96 20.58
CA TRP A 449 4.34 10.87 20.01
C TRP A 449 3.85 9.85 21.05
N ARG A 450 4.51 9.78 22.23
CA ARG A 450 4.14 8.88 23.33
C ARG A 450 2.96 9.41 24.17
N GLU A 451 2.72 10.73 24.19
CA GLU A 451 1.69 11.38 25.00
C GLU A 451 0.26 11.21 24.42
N ARG A 452 0.08 10.55 23.29
CA ARG A 452 -1.17 10.51 22.53
C ARG A 452 -1.92 9.17 22.60
N SER A 453 -1.67 8.38 23.61
CA SER A 453 -2.39 7.12 23.86
C SER A 453 -3.79 7.37 24.42
#